data_bf47124490321b58261ac9855cd64525
#
_entry.id   bf47124490321b58261ac9855cd64525
#
_cell.length_a   1.000
_cell.length_b   1.000
_cell.length_c   1.000
_cell.angle_alpha   90.00
_cell.angle_beta   90.00
_cell.angle_gamma   90.00
#
_symmetry.space_group_name_H-M   'P 1'
#
loop_
_entity.id
_entity.type
_entity.pdbx_description
1 polymer ?
#
loop_
_entity_poly.entity_id
_entity_poly.type
_entity_poly.pdbx_seq_one_letter_code
_entity_poly.pdbx_strand_id
1 'polypeptide(L)'
;MSSVIETYYATVDSGRLEDAVALLAENVEFAMVLPTGANYGSSRASMLDYLSGRPPVDRKHKILRVAADGDLHFLHGSVTENGTKTTGYFVGVMHIDASGLVDRYQVTFDAEFSLIPPDSSDEGVR
;
A
#
# COMPACT_ATOMS: atom_id res chain seq x y z
N MET A 1 1.93 17.99 -4.34
CA MET A 1 0.58 17.41 -4.35
C MET A 1 0.69 15.89 -4.28
N SER A 2 -0.03 15.28 -3.37
CA SER A 2 0.02 13.84 -3.20
C SER A 2 -0.78 13.14 -4.27
N SER A 3 -0.29 11.98 -4.70
CA SER A 3 -1.02 11.11 -5.60
C SER A 3 -2.12 10.38 -4.83
N VAL A 4 -3.05 9.75 -5.56
CA VAL A 4 -4.11 8.96 -4.93
C VAL A 4 -3.51 7.83 -4.11
N ILE A 5 -2.45 7.18 -4.61
CA ILE A 5 -1.85 6.05 -3.91
C ILE A 5 -1.20 6.51 -2.60
N GLU A 6 -0.57 7.68 -2.58
CA GLU A 6 -0.01 8.23 -1.34
C GLU A 6 -1.13 8.58 -0.34
N THR A 7 -2.18 9.21 -0.83
CA THR A 7 -3.31 9.58 0.02
C THR A 7 -3.97 8.35 0.62
N TYR A 8 -4.09 7.28 -0.18
CA TYR A 8 -4.69 6.03 0.30
C TYR A 8 -3.92 5.47 1.49
N TYR A 9 -2.60 5.33 1.38
CA TYR A 9 -1.80 4.76 2.47
C TYR A 9 -1.80 5.66 3.70
N ALA A 10 -1.74 6.98 3.51
CA ALA A 10 -1.80 7.90 4.64
C ALA A 10 -3.13 7.80 5.38
N THR A 11 -4.22 7.63 4.64
CA THR A 11 -5.55 7.53 5.23
C THR A 11 -5.72 6.21 5.98
N VAL A 12 -5.23 5.10 5.39
CA VAL A 12 -5.23 3.81 6.06
C VAL A 12 -4.44 3.89 7.37
N ASP A 13 -3.26 4.50 7.31
CA ASP A 13 -2.38 4.59 8.48
C ASP A 13 -2.97 5.44 9.59
N SER A 14 -3.84 6.38 9.25
CA SER A 14 -4.51 7.23 10.25
C SER A 14 -5.70 6.52 10.89
N GLY A 15 -6.02 5.31 10.46
CA GLY A 15 -7.15 4.56 11.01
C GLY A 15 -8.50 4.89 10.39
N ARG A 16 -8.54 5.80 9.43
CA ARG A 16 -9.79 6.21 8.79
C ARG A 16 -10.09 5.28 7.62
N LEU A 17 -10.45 4.03 7.94
CA LEU A 17 -10.56 2.99 6.92
C LEU A 17 -11.70 3.25 5.94
N GLU A 18 -12.82 3.79 6.41
CA GLU A 18 -13.94 4.10 5.50
C GLU A 18 -13.57 5.20 4.52
N ASP A 19 -12.81 6.21 5.00
CA ASP A 19 -12.33 7.27 4.12
C ASP A 19 -11.32 6.74 3.12
N ALA A 20 -10.49 5.79 3.54
CA ALA A 20 -9.50 5.19 2.64
C ALA A 20 -10.18 4.45 1.50
N VAL A 21 -11.16 3.57 1.82
CA VAL A 21 -11.82 2.80 0.77
C VAL A 21 -12.75 3.66 -0.08
N ALA A 22 -13.10 4.86 0.38
CA ALA A 22 -13.86 5.81 -0.44
C ALA A 22 -13.06 6.29 -1.65
N LEU A 23 -11.74 6.12 -1.63
CA LEU A 23 -10.89 6.42 -2.79
C LEU A 23 -10.96 5.33 -3.86
N LEU A 24 -11.54 4.18 -3.53
CA LEU A 24 -11.65 3.05 -4.43
C LEU A 24 -13.01 3.04 -5.11
N ALA A 25 -13.06 2.54 -6.33
CA ALA A 25 -14.33 2.32 -7.00
C ALA A 25 -15.13 1.25 -6.24
N GLU A 26 -16.44 1.33 -6.34
CA GLU A 26 -17.31 0.39 -5.62
C GLU A 26 -17.00 -1.06 -6.01
N ASN A 27 -16.68 -1.29 -7.28
CA ASN A 27 -16.38 -2.63 -7.80
C ASN A 27 -14.87 -2.81 -8.04
N VAL A 28 -14.04 -2.17 -7.21
CA VAL A 28 -12.58 -2.30 -7.33
C VAL A 28 -12.16 -3.77 -7.28
N GLU A 29 -11.22 -4.14 -8.17
CA GLU A 29 -10.62 -5.47 -8.13
C GLU A 29 -9.22 -5.34 -7.57
N PHE A 30 -8.89 -6.20 -6.61
CA PHE A 30 -7.58 -6.08 -5.96
C PHE A 30 -6.94 -7.43 -5.69
N ALA A 31 -5.62 -7.41 -5.60
CA ALA A 31 -4.80 -8.55 -5.20
C ALA A 31 -3.84 -8.09 -4.11
N MET A 32 -3.97 -8.69 -2.92
CA MET A 32 -3.07 -8.43 -1.80
C MET A 32 -2.17 -9.65 -1.68
N VAL A 33 -0.95 -9.54 -2.19
CA VAL A 33 -0.02 -10.68 -2.23
C VAL A 33 0.90 -10.59 -1.03
N LEU A 34 0.74 -11.53 -0.11
CA LEU A 34 1.49 -11.59 1.15
C LEU A 34 2.43 -12.79 1.09
N PRO A 35 3.47 -12.80 1.94
CA PRO A 35 4.34 -13.99 1.99
C PRO A 35 3.61 -15.29 2.28
N THR A 36 2.44 -15.19 2.96
CA THR A 36 1.65 -16.36 3.33
C THR A 36 0.61 -16.74 2.27
N GLY A 37 0.47 -15.94 1.22
CA GLY A 37 -0.51 -16.21 0.16
C GLY A 37 -1.18 -14.95 -0.30
N ALA A 38 -2.02 -15.07 -1.32
CA ALA A 38 -2.68 -13.92 -1.93
C ALA A 38 -4.15 -13.87 -1.55
N ASN A 39 -4.65 -12.65 -1.33
CA ASN A 39 -6.06 -12.39 -1.10
C ASN A 39 -6.58 -11.54 -2.25
N TYR A 40 -7.66 -12.00 -2.86
CA TYR A 40 -8.28 -11.29 -3.98
C TYR A 40 -9.65 -10.81 -3.58
N GLY A 41 -10.05 -9.66 -4.10
CA GLY A 41 -11.38 -9.13 -3.86
C GLY A 41 -11.87 -8.35 -5.06
N SER A 42 -13.17 -8.08 -5.07
CA SER A 42 -13.81 -7.42 -6.21
C SER A 42 -14.81 -6.35 -5.80
N SER A 43 -14.65 -5.81 -4.59
CA SER A 43 -15.53 -4.72 -4.15
C SER A 43 -14.83 -3.86 -3.10
N ARG A 44 -15.31 -2.64 -2.98
CA ARG A 44 -14.87 -1.73 -1.91
C ARG A 44 -15.16 -2.32 -0.54
N ALA A 45 -16.32 -2.97 -0.40
CA ALA A 45 -16.70 -3.58 0.87
C ALA A 45 -15.74 -4.70 1.26
N SER A 46 -15.27 -5.50 0.29
CA SER A 46 -14.28 -6.54 0.55
C SER A 46 -12.98 -5.96 1.08
N MET A 47 -12.55 -4.82 0.53
CA MET A 47 -11.32 -4.18 1.00
C MET A 47 -11.50 -3.66 2.42
N LEU A 48 -12.65 -3.08 2.72
CA LEU A 48 -12.92 -2.59 4.07
C LEU A 48 -12.90 -3.74 5.07
N ASP A 49 -13.50 -4.88 4.71
CA ASP A 49 -13.48 -6.07 5.56
C ASP A 49 -12.06 -6.57 5.78
N TYR A 50 -11.25 -6.60 4.72
CA TYR A 50 -9.85 -7.02 4.84
C TYR A 50 -9.07 -6.11 5.78
N LEU A 51 -9.19 -4.81 5.59
CA LEU A 51 -8.45 -3.85 6.42
C LEU A 51 -8.91 -3.89 7.87
N SER A 52 -10.22 -4.04 8.09
CA SER A 52 -10.78 -4.08 9.44
C SER A 52 -10.40 -5.34 10.18
N GLY A 53 -10.09 -6.42 9.45
CA GLY A 53 -9.74 -7.70 10.07
C GLY A 53 -8.27 -7.88 10.38
N ARG A 54 -7.43 -6.89 10.07
CA ARG A 54 -6.00 -7.00 10.35
C ARG A 54 -5.74 -6.91 11.86
N PRO A 55 -4.63 -7.52 12.33
CA PRO A 55 -4.28 -7.41 13.74
C PRO A 55 -4.15 -5.95 14.18
N PRO A 56 -4.55 -5.62 15.42
CA PRO A 56 -4.55 -4.24 15.89
C PRO A 56 -3.16 -3.80 16.36
N VAL A 57 -2.26 -3.59 15.42
CA VAL A 57 -0.91 -3.06 15.69
C VAL A 57 -0.80 -1.68 15.07
N ASP A 58 0.10 -0.86 15.60
CA ASP A 58 0.36 0.47 15.07
C ASP A 58 1.21 0.32 13.80
N ARG A 59 0.53 0.08 12.68
CA ARG A 59 1.19 -0.17 11.39
C ARG A 59 1.23 1.11 10.58
N LYS A 60 2.42 1.45 10.06
CA LYS A 60 2.59 2.62 9.20
C LYS A 60 3.31 2.21 7.92
N HIS A 61 2.95 2.88 6.84
CA HIS A 61 3.58 2.68 5.53
C HIS A 61 4.47 3.87 5.24
N LYS A 62 5.78 3.62 5.16
CA LYS A 62 6.74 4.67 4.83
C LYS A 62 6.99 4.61 3.32
N ILE A 63 6.71 5.73 2.63
CA ILE A 63 6.86 5.80 1.19
C ILE A 63 8.31 6.06 0.86
N LEU A 64 8.92 5.16 0.08
CA LEU A 64 10.32 5.28 -0.34
C LEU A 64 10.41 5.87 -1.73
N ARG A 65 9.55 5.42 -2.65
CA ARG A 65 9.49 5.95 -4.02
C ARG A 65 8.06 5.93 -4.50
N VAL A 66 7.70 6.90 -5.33
CA VAL A 66 6.37 6.97 -5.95
C VAL A 66 6.54 7.52 -7.34
N ALA A 67 5.74 7.02 -8.27
CA ALA A 67 5.74 7.48 -9.66
C ALA A 67 4.36 7.28 -10.26
N ALA A 68 4.08 8.01 -11.32
CA ALA A 68 2.85 7.85 -12.06
C ALA A 68 3.16 7.84 -13.55
N ASP A 69 2.47 6.98 -14.29
CA ASP A 69 2.56 6.92 -15.74
C ASP A 69 1.12 6.87 -16.25
N GLY A 70 0.59 8.04 -16.64
CA GLY A 70 -0.80 8.13 -17.04
C GLY A 70 -1.73 7.74 -15.90
N ASP A 71 -2.55 6.74 -16.17
CA ASP A 71 -3.54 6.28 -15.19
C ASP A 71 -3.03 5.19 -14.24
N LEU A 72 -1.74 4.86 -14.30
CA LEU A 72 -1.12 3.91 -13.37
C LEU A 72 -0.24 4.65 -12.37
N HIS A 73 -0.47 4.39 -11.09
CA HIS A 73 0.34 4.94 -10.01
C HIS A 73 1.10 3.82 -9.34
N PHE A 74 2.39 4.04 -9.05
CA PHE A 74 3.31 3.05 -8.52
C PHE A 74 3.92 3.56 -7.23
N LEU A 75 4.15 2.66 -6.28
CA LEU A 75 4.74 3.05 -5.01
C LEU A 75 5.54 1.88 -4.45
N HIS A 76 6.75 2.19 -3.97
CA HIS A 76 7.55 1.26 -3.18
C HIS A 76 7.72 1.85 -1.79
N GLY A 77 7.53 1.02 -0.78
CA GLY A 77 7.62 1.50 0.59
C GLY A 77 8.02 0.41 1.56
N SER A 78 8.20 0.83 2.81
CA SER A 78 8.45 -0.08 3.90
C SER A 78 7.29 -0.02 4.88
N VAL A 79 7.14 -1.08 5.67
CA VAL A 79 6.10 -1.17 6.69
C VAL A 79 6.80 -1.17 8.04
N THR A 80 6.36 -0.28 8.94
CA THR A 80 6.82 -0.30 10.32
C THR A 80 5.67 -0.67 11.23
N GLU A 81 5.99 -1.30 12.35
CA GLU A 81 4.99 -1.63 13.36
C GLU A 81 5.47 -1.14 14.72
N ASN A 82 4.54 -0.58 15.47
CA ASN A 82 4.77 -0.11 16.83
C ASN A 82 5.93 0.89 16.91
N GLY A 83 5.99 1.77 15.93
CA GLY A 83 6.89 2.91 15.94
C GLY A 83 8.08 2.78 15.02
N THR A 84 9.04 1.94 15.35
CA THR A 84 10.33 1.97 14.66
C THR A 84 10.74 0.66 14.00
N LYS A 85 10.05 -0.44 14.28
CA LYS A 85 10.47 -1.73 13.76
C LYS A 85 9.97 -1.90 12.32
N THR A 86 10.90 -2.04 11.38
CA THR A 86 10.55 -2.35 10.00
C THR A 86 10.23 -3.84 9.91
N THR A 87 9.02 -4.16 9.47
CA THR A 87 8.57 -5.55 9.39
C THR A 87 8.48 -6.05 7.96
N GLY A 88 8.68 -5.17 6.98
CA GLY A 88 8.67 -5.60 5.58
C GLY A 88 8.68 -4.46 4.61
N TYR A 89 8.56 -4.82 3.35
CA TYR A 89 8.56 -3.87 2.22
C TYR A 89 7.41 -4.23 1.30
N PHE A 90 6.99 -3.27 0.47
CA PHE A 90 5.90 -3.53 -0.45
C PHE A 90 6.02 -2.72 -1.73
N VAL A 91 5.40 -3.24 -2.78
CA VAL A 91 5.23 -2.55 -4.05
C VAL A 91 3.73 -2.52 -4.33
N GLY A 92 3.20 -1.34 -4.57
CA GLY A 92 1.79 -1.18 -4.89
C GLY A 92 1.59 -0.51 -6.23
N VAL A 93 0.58 -0.96 -6.98
CA VAL A 93 0.22 -0.36 -8.25
C VAL A 93 -1.30 -0.19 -8.27
N MET A 94 -1.74 1.02 -8.62
CA MET A 94 -3.16 1.34 -8.72
C MET A 94 -3.48 1.87 -10.10
N HIS A 95 -4.59 1.39 -10.68
CA HIS A 95 -5.17 1.98 -11.89
C HIS A 95 -6.25 2.95 -11.45
N ILE A 96 -6.20 4.16 -12.01
CA ILE A 96 -7.15 5.22 -11.68
C ILE A 96 -8.13 5.34 -12.86
N ASP A 97 -9.43 5.21 -12.57
CA ASP A 97 -10.44 5.26 -13.62
C ASP A 97 -10.76 6.70 -14.02
N ALA A 98 -11.65 6.84 -14.99
CA ALA A 98 -11.97 8.16 -15.56
C ALA A 98 -12.61 9.10 -14.54
N SER A 99 -13.19 8.57 -13.47
CA SER A 99 -13.79 9.40 -12.41
C SER A 99 -12.80 9.76 -11.31
N GLY A 100 -11.57 9.25 -11.39
CA GLY A 100 -10.54 9.54 -10.39
C GLY A 100 -10.48 8.54 -9.25
N LEU A 101 -11.21 7.44 -9.33
CA LEU A 101 -11.21 6.40 -8.31
C LEU A 101 -10.30 5.25 -8.74
N VAL A 102 -9.82 4.52 -7.74
CA VAL A 102 -8.99 3.34 -7.99
C VAL A 102 -9.93 2.18 -8.32
N ASP A 103 -9.82 1.63 -9.53
CA ASP A 103 -10.65 0.50 -9.92
C ASP A 103 -9.89 -0.82 -9.97
N ARG A 104 -8.54 -0.77 -9.93
CA ARG A 104 -7.71 -1.98 -9.83
C ARG A 104 -6.51 -1.65 -8.95
N TYR A 105 -6.13 -2.60 -8.09
CA TYR A 105 -5.06 -2.39 -7.13
C TYR A 105 -4.34 -3.69 -6.85
N GLN A 106 -3.03 -3.68 -6.98
CA GLN A 106 -2.21 -4.83 -6.61
C GLN A 106 -1.11 -4.36 -5.68
N VAL A 107 -0.90 -5.10 -4.59
CA VAL A 107 0.22 -4.85 -3.70
C VAL A 107 0.88 -6.17 -3.37
N THR A 108 2.21 -6.17 -3.35
CA THR A 108 3.01 -7.33 -3.02
C THR A 108 3.92 -6.97 -1.85
N PHE A 109 3.89 -7.82 -0.82
CA PHE A 109 4.67 -7.63 0.41
C PHE A 109 5.77 -8.68 0.48
N ASP A 110 6.95 -8.24 0.95
CA ASP A 110 8.07 -9.14 1.23
C ASP A 110 8.65 -8.74 2.57
N ALA A 111 8.94 -9.73 3.41
CA ALA A 111 9.39 -9.45 4.78
C ALA A 111 10.79 -8.86 4.84
N GLU A 112 11.62 -9.14 3.84
CA GLU A 112 13.05 -8.82 3.93
C GLU A 112 13.62 -8.07 2.74
N PHE A 113 13.01 -8.15 1.58
CA PHE A 113 13.60 -7.66 0.35
C PHE A 113 13.12 -6.25 0.01
N SER A 114 14.07 -5.30 0.02
CA SER A 114 13.81 -3.92 -0.43
C SER A 114 14.33 -3.77 -1.86
N LEU A 115 13.54 -3.09 -2.70
CA LEU A 115 13.98 -2.78 -4.06
C LEU A 115 15.02 -1.67 -4.07
N ILE A 116 15.09 -0.88 -3.01
CA ILE A 116 16.15 0.11 -2.86
C ILE A 116 17.30 -0.57 -2.16
N PRO A 117 18.48 -0.69 -2.81
CA PRO A 117 19.61 -1.37 -2.19
C PRO A 117 19.97 -0.75 -0.85
N PRO A 118 20.49 -1.53 0.09
CA PRO A 118 20.97 -0.97 1.34
C PRO A 118 22.00 0.09 1.02
N ASP A 119 21.95 1.19 1.76
CA ASP A 119 22.90 2.25 1.56
C ASP A 119 24.24 1.81 2.12
N SER A 120 25.20 1.58 1.21
CA SER A 120 26.51 1.12 1.62
C SER A 120 27.36 2.25 2.20
N SER A 121 26.90 3.45 2.07
CA SER A 121 27.63 4.60 2.57
C SER A 121 27.05 5.09 3.89
N ASP A 122 25.94 4.65 4.17
CA ASP A 122 25.31 5.07 5.38
C ASP A 122 25.14 3.99 6.34
N GLU A 123 25.51 4.08 5.06
CA GLU A 123 25.49 3.42 5.20
C GLU A 123 25.94 2.84 5.20
N GLY A 124 26.41 3.17 5.04
CA GLY A 124 26.66 2.60 4.76
C GLY A 124 27.00 2.17 4.44
N VAL A 125 27.28 2.02 4.38
CA VAL A 125 27.37 1.41 3.79
C VAL A 125 27.50 0.83 3.74
N ARG A 126 27.38 0.65 3.77
CA ARG A 126 27.35 -0.09 3.59
C ARG A 126 27.73 -0.56 3.43
#